data_33f9dc46e636bc552862cc8c52b236fd
#
_entry.id   33f9dc46e636bc552862cc8c52b236fd
#
_cell.length_a   1.000
_cell.length_b   1.000
_cell.length_c   1.000
_cell.angle_alpha   90.00
_cell.angle_beta   90.00
_cell.angle_gamma   90.00
#
_symmetry.space_group_name_H-M   'P 1'
#
loop_
_entity.id
_entity.type
_entity.pdbx_description
1 polymer ?
#
loop_
_entity_poly.entity_id
_entity_poly.type
_entity_poly.pdbx_seq_one_letter_code
_entity_poly.pdbx_strand_id
1 'polypeptide(L)'
;MSRVLASPSRRLFALLGLLNSLLLGPAGCAPGDPGLQQLPQHQQQYLVRLARVLDVPLPPIDWPMLSAPPRPRDLVLPIEEQQIDWLDLFALNECDLGALIGYRNSGLGRVLEHSERWLYERELLRGLHRCEPGPQQTALFADLARSKAQQLPLHRYNALLGGPEWRAFVSAPTLALDARWDPAQGAVVEQALYELIAVLESPDELSAAQVYDPLRTLRFTNAAGSVRQTWRQQTVVLRAAGELLEQAKATPLCRNGQPTPRARHSQTVFTRYYIEQIQPQLSGLPHPERGWLAALDQLVTAVMPPAASRTEQSARLLAWHNSVFTAQRDSEFARWREAIQRHSEAWRWHFEVCGLLPKPPINGLRE
;
A
#
# COMPACT_ATOMS: atom_id res chain seq x y z
N MET A 1 2.69 -73.17 -35.39
CA MET A 1 3.02 -73.69 -36.73
C MET A 1 2.90 -72.51 -37.68
N SER A 2 3.89 -72.35 -38.43
CA SER A 2 4.29 -71.80 -39.72
C SER A 2 4.67 -70.34 -39.68
N ARG A 3 5.91 -70.13 -39.66
CA ARG A 3 6.98 -69.57 -40.52
C ARG A 3 6.47 -69.11 -41.89
N VAL A 4 7.01 -67.87 -42.27
CA VAL A 4 7.66 -67.64 -43.59
C VAL A 4 7.93 -66.16 -43.69
N LEU A 5 9.17 -65.78 -43.55
CA LEU A 5 10.24 -65.42 -44.49
C LEU A 5 10.20 -63.97 -45.01
N ALA A 6 11.32 -63.36 -44.74
CA ALA A 6 11.80 -62.08 -45.20
C ALA A 6 12.09 -62.04 -46.72
N SER A 7 12.05 -60.84 -47.30
CA SER A 7 12.88 -60.50 -48.45
C SER A 7 13.22 -58.98 -48.43
N PRO A 8 14.46 -58.63 -48.70
CA PRO A 8 14.96 -57.27 -48.64
C PRO A 8 15.06 -56.68 -50.06
N SER A 9 14.88 -55.39 -50.14
CA SER A 9 15.51 -54.53 -51.15
C SER A 9 14.67 -53.28 -51.40
N ARG A 10 15.14 -52.18 -50.87
CA ARG A 10 15.02 -50.81 -51.45
C ARG A 10 15.59 -49.79 -50.45
N ARG A 11 16.86 -49.97 -50.18
CA ARG A 11 17.69 -48.86 -49.71
C ARG A 11 18.39 -48.31 -50.96
N LEU A 12 18.18 -47.05 -51.24
CA LEU A 12 18.99 -46.13 -52.04
C LEU A 12 18.04 -45.19 -52.80
N PHE A 13 17.58 -44.13 -52.19
CA PHE A 13 17.18 -42.87 -52.82
C PHE A 13 16.50 -41.95 -51.77
N ALA A 14 17.21 -41.63 -50.70
CA ALA A 14 16.68 -40.69 -49.72
C ALA A 14 17.85 -39.93 -49.00
N LEU A 15 18.86 -39.48 -49.77
CA LEU A 15 20.02 -38.81 -49.19
C LEU A 15 20.46 -37.54 -49.95
N LEU A 16 19.51 -36.89 -50.69
CA LEU A 16 19.81 -35.62 -51.36
C LEU A 16 18.75 -34.53 -51.17
N GLY A 17 17.83 -34.64 -50.19
CA GLY A 17 16.78 -33.65 -49.88
C GLY A 17 16.94 -32.91 -48.54
N LEU A 18 18.00 -33.10 -47.80
CA LEU A 18 18.11 -32.64 -46.40
C LEU A 18 19.17 -31.55 -46.17
N LEU A 19 19.61 -30.83 -47.19
CA LEU A 19 20.67 -29.81 -47.00
C LEU A 19 20.26 -28.38 -47.38
N ASN A 20 18.96 -28.06 -47.48
CA ASN A 20 18.53 -26.69 -47.81
C ASN A 20 17.43 -26.12 -46.89
N SER A 21 17.23 -26.68 -45.68
CA SER A 21 16.25 -26.19 -44.72
C SER A 21 16.88 -25.55 -43.45
N LEU A 22 18.17 -25.20 -43.48
CA LEU A 22 18.89 -24.75 -42.26
C LEU A 22 19.22 -23.26 -42.26
N LEU A 23 18.52 -22.40 -43.04
CA LEU A 23 18.80 -20.96 -43.06
C LEU A 23 17.56 -20.05 -42.89
N LEU A 24 16.42 -20.61 -42.56
CA LEU A 24 15.30 -19.83 -42.02
C LEU A 24 15.24 -20.12 -40.49
N GLY A 25 16.16 -19.57 -39.76
CA GLY A 25 16.00 -19.41 -38.32
C GLY A 25 14.66 -18.71 -38.08
N PRO A 26 13.81 -19.20 -37.14
CA PRO A 26 12.65 -18.43 -36.74
C PRO A 26 13.16 -17.05 -36.39
N ALA A 27 12.62 -16.02 -37.03
CA ALA A 27 12.70 -14.65 -36.51
C ALA A 27 12.05 -14.72 -35.12
N GLY A 28 12.84 -15.07 -34.12
CA GLY A 28 12.45 -15.12 -32.74
C GLY A 28 11.97 -13.71 -32.41
N CYS A 29 10.66 -13.56 -32.18
CA CYS A 29 10.18 -12.47 -31.38
C CYS A 29 11.06 -12.49 -30.13
N ALA A 30 11.97 -11.55 -29.98
CA ALA A 30 12.72 -11.37 -28.74
C ALA A 30 11.67 -11.37 -27.62
N PRO A 31 11.82 -12.20 -26.59
CA PRO A 31 10.85 -12.23 -25.51
C PRO A 31 10.73 -10.78 -25.01
N GLY A 32 9.53 -10.20 -25.13
CA GLY A 32 9.28 -8.84 -24.68
C GLY A 32 9.69 -8.71 -23.23
N ASP A 33 10.19 -7.55 -22.84
CA ASP A 33 10.61 -7.29 -21.47
C ASP A 33 9.49 -7.73 -20.48
N PRO A 34 9.75 -8.70 -19.61
CA PRO A 34 8.74 -9.23 -18.69
C PRO A 34 8.26 -8.17 -17.69
N GLY A 35 9.09 -7.18 -17.37
CA GLY A 35 8.71 -6.05 -16.54
C GLY A 35 7.69 -5.14 -17.23
N LEU A 36 7.88 -4.91 -18.53
CA LEU A 36 6.93 -4.13 -19.34
C LEU A 36 5.56 -4.80 -19.40
N GLN A 37 5.51 -6.13 -19.52
CA GLN A 37 4.25 -6.87 -19.60
C GLN A 37 3.41 -6.82 -18.32
N GLN A 38 3.99 -6.49 -17.18
CA GLN A 38 3.29 -6.29 -15.93
C GLN A 38 2.59 -4.92 -15.83
N LEU A 39 2.84 -4.01 -16.76
CA LEU A 39 2.15 -2.71 -16.81
C LEU A 39 0.79 -2.83 -17.50
N PRO A 40 -0.19 -1.97 -17.16
CA PRO A 40 -1.41 -1.80 -17.96
C PRO A 40 -1.10 -1.42 -19.40
N GLN A 41 -1.94 -1.85 -20.33
CA GLN A 41 -1.72 -1.68 -21.77
C GLN A 41 -1.46 -0.24 -22.19
N HIS A 42 -2.18 0.74 -21.63
CA HIS A 42 -2.00 2.15 -21.96
C HIS A 42 -0.62 2.68 -21.53
N GLN A 43 -0.07 2.20 -20.42
CA GLN A 43 1.26 2.55 -19.94
C GLN A 43 2.36 1.89 -20.78
N GLN A 44 2.16 0.62 -21.17
CA GLN A 44 3.04 -0.04 -22.14
C GLN A 44 3.08 0.73 -23.46
N GLN A 45 1.91 1.12 -23.98
CA GLN A 45 1.79 1.90 -25.21
C GLN A 45 2.49 3.25 -25.10
N TYR A 46 2.38 3.92 -23.97
CA TYR A 46 3.10 5.17 -23.72
C TYR A 46 4.61 4.99 -23.89
N LEU A 47 5.20 4.05 -23.16
CA LEU A 47 6.64 3.81 -23.21
C LEU A 47 7.14 3.37 -24.59
N VAL A 48 6.46 2.42 -25.22
CA VAL A 48 6.84 1.91 -26.55
C VAL A 48 6.75 2.99 -27.63
N ARG A 49 5.70 3.80 -27.60
CA ARG A 49 5.55 4.90 -28.57
C ARG A 49 6.53 6.03 -28.31
N LEU A 50 6.80 6.35 -27.06
CA LEU A 50 7.78 7.33 -26.67
C LEU A 50 9.19 6.91 -27.14
N ALA A 51 9.62 5.70 -26.85
CA ALA A 51 10.89 5.14 -27.30
C ALA A 51 11.04 5.22 -28.84
N ARG A 52 9.99 4.83 -29.56
CA ARG A 52 9.97 4.88 -31.03
C ARG A 52 10.09 6.30 -31.58
N VAL A 53 9.33 7.23 -31.02
CA VAL A 53 9.35 8.64 -31.47
C VAL A 53 10.68 9.31 -31.14
N LEU A 54 11.25 8.99 -29.99
CA LEU A 54 12.55 9.51 -29.57
C LEU A 54 13.73 8.81 -30.28
N ASP A 55 13.49 7.65 -30.92
CA ASP A 55 14.49 6.79 -31.53
C ASP A 55 15.58 6.37 -30.53
N VAL A 56 15.12 5.97 -29.37
CA VAL A 56 15.93 5.56 -28.24
C VAL A 56 15.46 4.17 -27.81
N PRO A 57 16.36 3.23 -27.48
CA PRO A 57 15.96 1.92 -27.02
C PRO A 57 15.17 2.02 -25.69
N LEU A 58 14.12 1.21 -25.55
CA LEU A 58 13.38 1.13 -24.30
C LEU A 58 14.31 0.59 -23.20
N PRO A 59 14.47 1.27 -22.07
CA PRO A 59 15.26 0.76 -20.97
C PRO A 59 14.60 -0.50 -20.35
N PRO A 60 15.36 -1.37 -19.71
CA PRO A 60 14.78 -2.49 -18.98
C PRO A 60 13.86 -1.97 -17.88
N ILE A 61 12.70 -2.61 -17.74
CA ILE A 61 11.70 -2.21 -16.75
C ILE A 61 11.96 -2.93 -15.43
N ASP A 62 12.56 -2.20 -14.49
CA ASP A 62 12.84 -2.68 -13.15
C ASP A 62 11.73 -2.29 -12.16
N TRP A 63 11.26 -3.30 -11.41
CA TRP A 63 10.20 -3.15 -10.42
C TRP A 63 10.80 -3.06 -9.01
N PRO A 64 10.83 -1.88 -8.39
CA PRO A 64 11.37 -1.76 -7.04
C PRO A 64 10.56 -2.59 -6.05
N MET A 65 11.23 -3.18 -5.07
CA MET A 65 10.56 -3.90 -4.00
C MET A 65 9.77 -2.93 -3.11
N LEU A 66 8.53 -3.30 -2.79
CA LEU A 66 7.77 -2.62 -1.75
C LEU A 66 8.28 -3.03 -0.37
N SER A 67 8.30 -2.10 0.56
CA SER A 67 8.62 -2.37 1.96
C SER A 67 7.57 -3.32 2.55
N ALA A 68 7.97 -4.52 2.96
CA ALA A 68 7.05 -5.46 3.58
C ALA A 68 6.55 -4.89 4.91
N PRO A 69 5.22 -4.91 5.18
CA PRO A 69 4.72 -4.55 6.50
C PRO A 69 5.28 -5.55 7.53
N PRO A 70 5.57 -5.11 8.77
CA PRO A 70 6.00 -6.01 9.82
C PRO A 70 5.01 -7.17 10.01
N ARG A 71 5.52 -8.35 10.35
CA ARG A 71 4.66 -9.53 10.55
C ARG A 71 3.77 -9.33 11.78
N PRO A 72 2.57 -9.90 11.84
CA PRO A 72 1.66 -9.74 13.00
C PRO A 72 2.33 -10.03 14.34
N ARG A 73 3.11 -11.11 14.43
CA ARG A 73 3.85 -11.44 15.65
C ARG A 73 4.91 -10.43 16.07
N ASP A 74 5.38 -9.61 15.10
CA ASP A 74 6.38 -8.56 15.32
C ASP A 74 5.72 -7.21 15.61
N LEU A 75 4.37 -7.13 15.56
CA LEU A 75 3.58 -5.94 15.83
C LEU A 75 2.88 -6.01 17.19
N VAL A 76 2.39 -7.18 17.58
CA VAL A 76 1.62 -7.34 18.81
C VAL A 76 2.52 -7.07 20.02
N LEU A 77 2.10 -6.11 20.86
CA LEU A 77 2.79 -5.78 22.09
C LEU A 77 2.48 -6.84 23.15
N PRO A 78 3.50 -7.33 23.87
CA PRO A 78 3.27 -8.25 24.98
C PRO A 78 2.56 -7.51 26.13
N ILE A 79 1.56 -8.15 26.68
CA ILE A 79 0.81 -7.63 27.81
C ILE A 79 0.80 -8.72 28.89
N GLU A 80 1.28 -8.38 30.06
CA GLU A 80 1.29 -9.31 31.19
C GLU A 80 -0.13 -9.58 31.65
N GLU A 81 -0.52 -10.87 31.66
CA GLU A 81 -1.80 -11.30 32.21
C GLU A 81 -1.73 -11.29 33.74
N GLN A 82 -2.61 -10.54 34.36
CA GLN A 82 -2.79 -10.59 35.80
C GLN A 82 -3.63 -11.82 36.17
N GLN A 83 -3.11 -12.64 37.05
CA GLN A 83 -3.86 -13.73 37.69
C GLN A 83 -4.59 -13.13 38.90
N ILE A 84 -5.92 -13.24 38.91
CA ILE A 84 -6.77 -12.86 40.02
C ILE A 84 -7.06 -14.16 40.81
N ASP A 85 -6.80 -14.11 42.11
CA ASP A 85 -7.07 -15.27 42.99
C ASP A 85 -8.57 -15.54 43.17
N TRP A 86 -8.91 -16.75 43.55
CA TRP A 86 -10.31 -17.21 43.75
C TRP A 86 -11.08 -16.32 44.73
N LEU A 87 -10.43 -15.92 45.80
CA LEU A 87 -11.05 -15.08 46.83
C LEU A 87 -11.36 -13.67 46.30
N ASP A 88 -10.48 -13.16 45.45
CA ASP A 88 -10.63 -11.85 44.80
C ASP A 88 -11.77 -11.86 43.77
N LEU A 89 -12.02 -13.03 43.16
CA LEU A 89 -13.12 -13.19 42.21
C LEU A 89 -14.50 -13.04 42.88
N PHE A 90 -14.65 -13.51 44.14
CA PHE A 90 -15.90 -13.31 44.88
C PHE A 90 -16.18 -11.84 45.20
N ALA A 91 -15.15 -11.07 45.54
CA ALA A 91 -15.28 -9.63 45.73
C ALA A 91 -15.73 -8.89 44.47
N LEU A 92 -15.25 -9.32 43.29
CA LEU A 92 -15.64 -8.74 42.01
C LEU A 92 -17.11 -9.07 41.64
N ASN A 93 -17.71 -10.12 42.17
CA ASN A 93 -19.14 -10.42 41.99
C ASN A 93 -20.05 -9.37 42.65
N GLU A 94 -19.62 -8.74 43.75
CA GLU A 94 -20.38 -7.67 44.42
C GLU A 94 -20.57 -6.44 43.55
N CYS A 95 -19.75 -6.29 42.50
CA CYS A 95 -19.78 -5.17 41.58
C CYS A 95 -20.32 -5.53 40.19
N ASP A 96 -21.05 -6.59 40.03
CA ASP A 96 -21.55 -7.11 38.74
C ASP A 96 -20.45 -7.44 37.72
N LEU A 97 -19.19 -7.52 38.14
CA LEU A 97 -18.05 -7.82 37.25
C LEU A 97 -17.84 -9.34 37.06
N GLY A 98 -18.50 -10.17 37.88
CA GLY A 98 -18.36 -11.64 37.84
C GLY A 98 -18.71 -12.22 36.47
N ALA A 99 -19.79 -11.75 35.84
CA ALA A 99 -20.19 -12.22 34.51
C ALA A 99 -19.15 -11.85 33.43
N LEU A 100 -18.61 -10.64 33.49
CA LEU A 100 -17.57 -10.16 32.57
C LEU A 100 -16.27 -10.97 32.69
N ILE A 101 -15.83 -11.22 33.94
CA ILE A 101 -14.64 -12.01 34.24
C ILE A 101 -14.86 -13.47 33.87
N GLY A 102 -16.06 -14.02 34.19
CA GLY A 102 -16.44 -15.37 33.80
C GLY A 102 -16.42 -15.59 32.30
N TYR A 103 -16.91 -14.62 31.52
CA TYR A 103 -16.81 -14.65 30.06
C TYR A 103 -15.33 -14.70 29.61
N ARG A 104 -14.46 -13.87 30.17
CA ARG A 104 -13.01 -13.85 29.80
C ARG A 104 -12.33 -15.20 30.10
N ASN A 105 -12.73 -15.88 31.18
CA ASN A 105 -12.18 -17.17 31.60
C ASN A 105 -12.76 -18.35 30.82
N SER A 106 -13.83 -18.15 30.08
CA SER A 106 -14.42 -19.17 29.20
C SER A 106 -13.51 -19.56 28.05
N GLY A 107 -13.82 -20.67 27.38
CA GLY A 107 -13.09 -21.10 26.20
C GLY A 107 -13.09 -20.04 25.07
N LEU A 108 -14.21 -19.34 24.86
CA LEU A 108 -14.34 -18.25 23.88
C LEU A 108 -13.57 -17.01 24.33
N GLY A 109 -13.66 -16.62 25.58
CA GLY A 109 -12.97 -15.47 26.13
C GLY A 109 -11.45 -15.57 26.08
N ARG A 110 -10.89 -16.78 26.05
CA ARG A 110 -9.43 -16.99 25.94
C ARG A 110 -8.88 -16.73 24.55
N VAL A 111 -9.71 -16.80 23.50
CA VAL A 111 -9.34 -16.62 22.09
C VAL A 111 -9.90 -15.34 21.48
N LEU A 112 -10.23 -14.35 22.33
CA LEU A 112 -10.70 -13.05 21.87
C LEU A 112 -9.71 -12.41 20.89
N GLU A 113 -10.21 -11.89 19.80
CA GLU A 113 -9.45 -11.03 18.91
C GLU A 113 -9.01 -9.75 19.64
N HIS A 114 -7.96 -9.09 19.16
CA HIS A 114 -7.38 -7.92 19.83
C HIS A 114 -8.39 -6.77 20.02
N SER A 115 -9.29 -6.56 19.08
CA SER A 115 -10.35 -5.55 19.18
C SER A 115 -11.38 -5.89 20.25
N GLU A 116 -11.80 -7.16 20.33
CA GLU A 116 -12.70 -7.63 21.38
C GLU A 116 -12.03 -7.56 22.76
N ARG A 117 -10.74 -7.92 22.81
CA ARG A 117 -9.96 -7.83 24.04
C ARG A 117 -9.85 -6.39 24.54
N TRP A 118 -9.61 -5.44 23.67
CA TRP A 118 -9.56 -4.03 24.05
C TRP A 118 -10.90 -3.53 24.60
N LEU A 119 -12.03 -3.87 23.96
CA LEU A 119 -13.35 -3.53 24.44
C LEU A 119 -13.63 -4.15 25.83
N TYR A 120 -13.27 -5.42 26.02
CA TYR A 120 -13.37 -6.10 27.29
C TYR A 120 -12.58 -5.39 28.39
N GLU A 121 -11.30 -5.08 28.16
CA GLU A 121 -10.44 -4.42 29.16
C GLU A 121 -10.93 -3.01 29.52
N ARG A 122 -11.50 -2.33 28.54
CA ARG A 122 -12.11 -1.01 28.73
C ARG A 122 -13.38 -1.11 29.60
N GLU A 123 -14.22 -2.08 29.36
CA GLU A 123 -15.43 -2.33 30.16
C GLU A 123 -15.08 -2.74 31.57
N LEU A 124 -14.10 -3.63 31.71
CA LEU A 124 -13.61 -4.04 33.03
C LEU A 124 -13.08 -2.85 33.84
N LEU A 125 -12.25 -2.02 33.26
CA LEU A 125 -11.71 -0.83 33.93
C LEU A 125 -12.81 0.14 34.35
N ARG A 126 -13.82 0.34 33.50
CA ARG A 126 -14.98 1.17 33.79
C ARG A 126 -15.83 0.60 34.92
N GLY A 127 -16.03 -0.70 34.93
CA GLY A 127 -16.72 -1.39 36.01
C GLY A 127 -15.98 -1.29 37.35
N LEU A 128 -14.66 -1.42 37.34
CA LEU A 128 -13.81 -1.21 38.51
C LEU A 128 -13.92 0.19 39.10
N HIS A 129 -14.00 1.22 38.26
CA HIS A 129 -14.15 2.62 38.71
C HIS A 129 -15.54 2.93 39.26
N ARG A 130 -16.59 2.21 38.85
CA ARG A 130 -17.97 2.38 39.39
C ARG A 130 -18.23 1.56 40.63
N CYS A 131 -17.36 0.60 40.88
CA CYS A 131 -17.51 -0.31 42.03
C CYS A 131 -17.15 0.40 43.33
N GLU A 132 -17.96 0.25 44.37
CA GLU A 132 -17.70 0.63 45.73
C GLU A 132 -17.36 -0.61 46.58
N PRO A 133 -16.10 -1.05 46.55
CA PRO A 133 -15.72 -2.27 47.26
C PRO A 133 -15.76 -2.06 48.79
N GLY A 134 -15.99 -3.12 49.50
CA GLY A 134 -15.90 -3.10 50.97
C GLY A 134 -14.49 -2.69 51.44
N PRO A 135 -14.36 -2.28 52.70
CA PRO A 135 -13.10 -1.73 53.21
C PRO A 135 -11.88 -2.65 53.07
N GLN A 136 -12.08 -3.95 53.12
CA GLN A 136 -11.03 -4.96 53.00
C GLN A 136 -10.54 -5.15 51.54
N GLN A 137 -11.32 -4.76 50.55
CA GLN A 137 -11.04 -4.96 49.12
C GLN A 137 -10.60 -3.68 48.41
N THR A 138 -10.73 -2.55 49.06
CA THR A 138 -10.43 -1.22 48.44
C THR A 138 -9.03 -1.16 47.82
N ALA A 139 -8.02 -1.69 48.51
CA ALA A 139 -6.63 -1.67 48.02
C ALA A 139 -6.48 -2.57 46.76
N LEU A 140 -7.05 -3.75 46.77
CA LEU A 140 -7.05 -4.72 45.66
C LEU A 140 -7.67 -4.09 44.39
N PHE A 141 -8.86 -3.50 44.54
CA PHE A 141 -9.57 -2.86 43.43
C PHE A 141 -8.79 -1.66 42.85
N ALA A 142 -8.19 -0.84 43.73
CA ALA A 142 -7.36 0.27 43.30
C ALA A 142 -6.11 -0.18 42.52
N ASP A 143 -5.46 -1.24 42.96
CA ASP A 143 -4.29 -1.82 42.30
C ASP A 143 -4.66 -2.46 40.98
N LEU A 144 -5.77 -3.20 40.92
CA LEU A 144 -6.27 -3.77 39.68
C LEU A 144 -6.66 -2.70 38.66
N ALA A 145 -7.40 -1.68 39.08
CA ALA A 145 -7.78 -0.55 38.21
C ALA A 145 -6.55 0.19 37.67
N ARG A 146 -5.54 0.44 38.54
CA ARG A 146 -4.28 1.07 38.13
C ARG A 146 -3.53 0.26 37.08
N SER A 147 -3.41 -1.05 37.31
CA SER A 147 -2.75 -1.94 36.36
C SER A 147 -3.50 -2.03 35.02
N LYS A 148 -4.83 -2.15 35.06
CA LYS A 148 -5.65 -2.16 33.83
C LYS A 148 -5.57 -0.84 33.07
N ALA A 149 -5.55 0.29 33.76
CA ALA A 149 -5.35 1.61 33.15
C ALA A 149 -3.98 1.73 32.43
N GLN A 150 -2.91 1.17 33.04
CA GLN A 150 -1.58 1.15 32.43
C GLN A 150 -1.51 0.23 31.20
N GLN A 151 -2.25 -0.87 31.17
CA GLN A 151 -2.27 -1.82 30.06
C GLN A 151 -3.21 -1.41 28.92
N LEU A 152 -4.22 -0.58 29.19
CA LEU A 152 -5.25 -0.21 28.20
C LEU A 152 -4.68 0.40 26.91
N PRO A 153 -3.66 1.27 26.94
CA PRO A 153 -3.02 1.77 25.70
C PRO A 153 -2.36 0.67 24.86
N LEU A 154 -1.85 -0.40 25.49
CA LEU A 154 -1.25 -1.54 24.79
C LEU A 154 -2.31 -2.41 24.13
N HIS A 155 -3.43 -2.64 24.79
CA HIS A 155 -4.59 -3.33 24.20
C HIS A 155 -5.16 -2.55 23.02
N ARG A 156 -5.26 -1.23 23.14
CA ARG A 156 -5.67 -0.32 22.07
C ARG A 156 -4.75 -0.41 20.85
N TYR A 157 -3.44 -0.37 21.06
CA TYR A 157 -2.45 -0.53 20.00
C TYR A 157 -2.63 -1.89 19.29
N ASN A 158 -2.70 -2.98 20.05
CA ASN A 158 -2.89 -4.32 19.49
C ASN A 158 -4.19 -4.43 18.68
N ALA A 159 -5.28 -3.81 19.18
CA ALA A 159 -6.57 -3.81 18.49
C ALA A 159 -6.53 -3.10 17.13
N LEU A 160 -5.92 -1.95 17.07
CA LEU A 160 -6.01 -1.07 15.89
C LEU A 160 -4.87 -1.26 14.90
N LEU A 161 -3.66 -1.61 15.37
CA LEU A 161 -2.46 -1.71 14.54
C LEU A 161 -1.83 -3.11 14.51
N GLY A 162 -2.20 -3.99 15.43
CA GLY A 162 -1.72 -5.37 15.51
C GLY A 162 -2.64 -6.41 14.89
N GLY A 163 -3.90 -6.05 14.60
CA GLY A 163 -4.95 -6.95 14.14
C GLY A 163 -4.89 -7.34 12.66
N PRO A 164 -5.70 -8.34 12.26
CA PRO A 164 -5.80 -8.79 10.88
C PRO A 164 -6.39 -7.71 9.94
N GLU A 165 -7.21 -6.80 10.46
CA GLU A 165 -7.82 -5.69 9.72
C GLU A 165 -6.75 -4.71 9.23
N TRP A 166 -5.87 -4.27 10.13
CA TRP A 166 -4.72 -3.45 9.79
C TRP A 166 -3.84 -4.12 8.73
N ARG A 167 -3.53 -5.40 8.94
CA ARG A 167 -2.69 -6.14 7.98
C ARG A 167 -3.32 -6.17 6.59
N ALA A 168 -4.61 -6.46 6.50
CA ALA A 168 -5.31 -6.48 5.21
C ALA A 168 -5.32 -5.09 4.56
N PHE A 169 -5.55 -4.05 5.35
CA PHE A 169 -5.56 -2.65 4.88
C PHE A 169 -4.24 -2.23 4.23
N VAL A 170 -3.10 -2.59 4.83
CA VAL A 170 -1.78 -2.14 4.38
C VAL A 170 -1.07 -3.08 3.41
N SER A 171 -1.57 -4.31 3.25
CA SER A 171 -0.95 -5.31 2.37
C SER A 171 -1.18 -4.97 0.91
N ALA A 172 -0.10 -4.84 0.15
CA ALA A 172 -0.20 -4.60 -1.28
C ALA A 172 -0.66 -5.86 -2.03
N PRO A 173 -1.54 -5.73 -3.04
CA PRO A 173 -1.88 -6.83 -3.93
C PRO A 173 -0.63 -7.42 -4.61
N THR A 174 -0.64 -8.70 -4.90
CA THR A 174 0.51 -9.40 -5.50
C THR A 174 0.79 -8.92 -6.92
N LEU A 175 -0.27 -8.65 -7.70
CA LEU A 175 -0.16 -8.20 -9.09
C LEU A 175 -0.49 -6.72 -9.21
N ALA A 176 0.36 -6.00 -9.95
CA ALA A 176 0.15 -4.57 -10.23
C ALA A 176 -1.14 -4.29 -11.01
N LEU A 177 -1.56 -5.23 -11.87
CA LEU A 177 -2.78 -5.11 -12.68
C LEU A 177 -4.07 -5.15 -11.83
N ASP A 178 -4.02 -5.80 -10.66
CA ASP A 178 -5.15 -5.92 -9.74
C ASP A 178 -5.28 -4.71 -8.80
N ALA A 179 -4.23 -3.90 -8.74
CA ALA A 179 -4.15 -2.75 -7.84
C ALA A 179 -4.64 -1.49 -8.55
N ARG A 180 -5.94 -1.33 -8.64
CA ARG A 180 -6.52 -0.05 -9.07
C ARG A 180 -6.99 0.72 -7.85
N TRP A 181 -6.29 1.82 -7.56
CA TRP A 181 -6.84 2.79 -6.64
C TRP A 181 -8.09 3.44 -7.23
N ASP A 182 -9.18 3.37 -6.49
CA ASP A 182 -10.42 4.09 -6.80
C ASP A 182 -10.52 5.32 -5.88
N PRO A 183 -10.43 6.55 -6.41
CA PRO A 183 -10.55 7.75 -5.60
C PRO A 183 -11.86 7.83 -4.80
N ALA A 184 -12.94 7.21 -5.27
CA ALA A 184 -14.21 7.16 -4.56
C ALA A 184 -14.12 6.42 -3.23
N GLN A 185 -13.19 5.48 -3.08
CA GLN A 185 -12.93 4.79 -1.81
C GLN A 185 -12.26 5.70 -0.77
N GLY A 186 -11.62 6.78 -1.21
CA GLY A 186 -10.88 7.68 -0.32
C GLY A 186 -11.74 8.26 0.80
N ALA A 187 -12.92 8.76 0.48
CA ALA A 187 -13.84 9.32 1.47
C ALA A 187 -14.34 8.27 2.47
N VAL A 188 -14.59 7.04 2.02
CA VAL A 188 -15.03 5.94 2.88
C VAL A 188 -13.93 5.54 3.87
N VAL A 189 -12.69 5.47 3.40
CA VAL A 189 -11.52 5.17 4.24
C VAL A 189 -11.26 6.29 5.22
N GLU A 190 -11.34 7.55 4.77
CA GLU A 190 -11.16 8.73 5.62
C GLU A 190 -12.18 8.76 6.76
N GLN A 191 -13.44 8.52 6.45
CA GLN A 191 -14.51 8.43 7.44
C GLN A 191 -14.22 7.33 8.47
N ALA A 192 -13.86 6.13 8.03
CA ALA A 192 -13.53 5.02 8.93
C ALA A 192 -12.34 5.34 9.86
N LEU A 193 -11.31 6.04 9.35
CA LEU A 193 -10.17 6.45 10.15
C LEU A 193 -10.57 7.52 11.20
N TYR A 194 -11.40 8.50 10.83
CA TYR A 194 -11.89 9.49 11.79
C TYR A 194 -12.83 8.89 12.83
N GLU A 195 -13.65 7.89 12.48
CA GLU A 195 -14.45 7.14 13.44
C GLU A 195 -13.57 6.44 14.48
N LEU A 196 -12.48 5.80 14.04
CA LEU A 196 -11.50 5.20 14.97
C LEU A 196 -10.80 6.25 15.84
N ILE A 197 -10.46 7.41 15.30
CA ILE A 197 -9.88 8.51 16.08
C ILE A 197 -10.87 9.00 17.13
N ALA A 198 -12.14 9.23 16.76
CA ALA A 198 -13.18 9.64 17.68
C ALA A 198 -13.41 8.64 18.83
N VAL A 199 -13.29 7.34 18.54
CA VAL A 199 -13.34 6.28 19.56
C VAL A 199 -12.21 6.40 20.58
N LEU A 200 -11.02 6.88 20.17
CA LEU A 200 -9.89 7.07 21.11
C LEU A 200 -10.14 8.19 22.10
N GLU A 201 -10.85 9.21 21.68
CA GLU A 201 -11.14 10.41 22.46
C GLU A 201 -12.40 10.27 23.33
N SER A 202 -13.23 9.26 23.04
CA SER A 202 -14.49 9.05 23.75
C SER A 202 -14.25 8.49 25.16
N PRO A 203 -14.67 9.19 26.23
CA PRO A 203 -14.61 8.69 27.60
C PRO A 203 -15.70 7.65 27.91
N ASP A 204 -16.79 7.67 27.13
CA ASP A 204 -18.03 6.96 27.44
C ASP A 204 -18.11 5.55 26.87
N GLU A 205 -19.28 4.96 27.01
CA GLU A 205 -19.65 3.67 26.49
C GLU A 205 -19.41 3.57 24.96
N LEU A 206 -18.55 2.63 24.56
CA LEU A 206 -18.39 2.26 23.16
C LEU A 206 -19.23 1.04 22.86
N SER A 207 -20.06 1.13 21.84
CA SER A 207 -20.64 -0.07 21.23
C SER A 207 -19.55 -0.82 20.45
N ALA A 208 -19.67 -2.14 20.38
CA ALA A 208 -18.78 -2.95 19.56
C ALA A 208 -18.76 -2.51 18.09
N ALA A 209 -19.91 -2.08 17.55
CA ALA A 209 -20.05 -1.58 16.18
C ALA A 209 -19.16 -0.36 15.89
N GLN A 210 -19.01 0.56 16.84
CA GLN A 210 -18.16 1.76 16.66
C GLN A 210 -16.67 1.41 16.45
N VAL A 211 -16.24 0.22 16.87
CA VAL A 211 -14.88 -0.28 16.66
C VAL A 211 -14.81 -1.21 15.45
N TYR A 212 -15.77 -2.15 15.34
CA TYR A 212 -15.69 -3.19 14.31
C TYR A 212 -16.05 -2.70 12.92
N ASP A 213 -17.01 -1.79 12.77
CA ASP A 213 -17.46 -1.35 11.46
C ASP A 213 -16.37 -0.56 10.71
N PRO A 214 -15.68 0.42 11.33
CA PRO A 214 -14.58 1.09 10.66
C PRO A 214 -13.38 0.15 10.41
N LEU A 215 -13.03 -0.74 11.35
CA LEU A 215 -11.97 -1.74 11.13
C LEU A 215 -12.30 -2.66 9.96
N ARG A 216 -13.53 -3.12 9.86
CA ARG A 216 -14.02 -3.94 8.74
C ARG A 216 -13.95 -3.17 7.42
N THR A 217 -14.30 -1.89 7.41
CA THR A 217 -14.18 -1.02 6.25
C THR A 217 -12.73 -0.92 5.78
N LEU A 218 -11.79 -0.68 6.68
CA LEU A 218 -10.36 -0.67 6.35
C LEU A 218 -9.90 -2.01 5.76
N ARG A 219 -10.29 -3.13 6.37
CA ARG A 219 -9.94 -4.47 5.91
C ARG A 219 -10.41 -4.74 4.49
N PHE A 220 -11.68 -4.41 4.17
CA PHE A 220 -12.28 -4.74 2.88
C PHE A 220 -11.89 -3.79 1.74
N THR A 221 -11.53 -2.56 2.04
CA THR A 221 -11.06 -1.62 1.03
C THR A 221 -9.65 -1.93 0.56
N ASN A 222 -8.80 -2.52 1.41
CA ASN A 222 -7.37 -2.73 1.11
C ASN A 222 -6.70 -1.47 0.51
N ALA A 223 -7.16 -0.30 0.93
CA ALA A 223 -6.86 0.97 0.26
C ALA A 223 -5.38 1.32 0.31
N ALA A 224 -4.75 1.20 1.48
CA ALA A 224 -3.35 1.54 1.66
C ALA A 224 -2.44 0.63 0.82
N GLY A 225 -2.75 -0.67 0.76
CA GLY A 225 -2.04 -1.63 -0.09
C GLY A 225 -2.18 -1.31 -1.58
N SER A 226 -3.39 -0.99 -2.02
CA SER A 226 -3.69 -0.63 -3.42
C SER A 226 -2.99 0.66 -3.86
N VAL A 227 -2.99 1.68 -3.01
CA VAL A 227 -2.27 2.95 -3.26
C VAL A 227 -0.77 2.73 -3.38
N ARG A 228 -0.17 1.95 -2.47
CA ARG A 228 1.27 1.62 -2.52
C ARG A 228 1.65 0.93 -3.83
N GLN A 229 0.84 -0.04 -4.25
CA GLN A 229 1.08 -0.73 -5.52
C GLN A 229 0.90 0.21 -6.72
N THR A 230 -0.05 1.14 -6.65
CA THR A 230 -0.23 2.16 -7.69
C THR A 230 0.95 3.14 -7.73
N TRP A 231 1.46 3.62 -6.59
CA TRP A 231 2.68 4.44 -6.54
C TRP A 231 3.88 3.72 -7.15
N ARG A 232 4.06 2.44 -6.83
CA ARG A 232 5.12 1.61 -7.39
C ARG A 232 5.03 1.54 -8.91
N GLN A 233 3.84 1.21 -9.42
CA GLN A 233 3.58 1.11 -10.86
C GLN A 233 3.84 2.43 -11.59
N GLN A 234 3.31 3.54 -11.07
CA GLN A 234 3.53 4.87 -11.63
C GLN A 234 5.01 5.27 -11.59
N THR A 235 5.71 4.95 -10.50
CA THR A 235 7.15 5.18 -10.38
C THR A 235 7.93 4.50 -11.49
N VAL A 236 7.61 3.24 -11.79
CA VAL A 236 8.24 2.45 -12.86
C VAL A 236 8.05 3.13 -14.22
N VAL A 237 6.81 3.48 -14.57
CA VAL A 237 6.48 4.11 -15.86
C VAL A 237 7.16 5.47 -16.01
N LEU A 238 7.06 6.31 -14.99
CA LEU A 238 7.59 7.68 -15.05
C LEU A 238 9.11 7.71 -15.06
N ARG A 239 9.79 6.79 -14.37
CA ARG A 239 11.24 6.64 -14.45
C ARG A 239 11.68 6.19 -15.83
N ALA A 240 11.08 5.14 -16.38
CA ALA A 240 11.42 4.66 -17.71
C ALA A 240 11.18 5.74 -18.79
N ALA A 241 10.06 6.46 -18.70
CA ALA A 241 9.80 7.58 -19.61
C ALA A 241 10.79 8.74 -19.42
N GLY A 242 11.15 9.05 -18.17
CA GLY A 242 12.17 10.06 -17.86
C GLY A 242 13.54 9.69 -18.43
N GLU A 243 13.96 8.43 -18.32
CA GLU A 243 15.21 7.94 -18.91
C GLU A 243 15.23 8.05 -20.43
N LEU A 244 14.12 7.69 -21.11
CA LEU A 244 13.99 7.88 -22.56
C LEU A 244 14.16 9.34 -22.97
N LEU A 245 13.53 10.25 -22.23
CA LEU A 245 13.63 11.68 -22.48
C LEU A 245 15.04 12.21 -22.22
N GLU A 246 15.70 11.77 -21.16
CA GLU A 246 17.08 12.15 -20.87
C GLU A 246 18.06 11.67 -21.96
N GLN A 247 17.95 10.43 -22.41
CA GLN A 247 18.75 9.89 -23.50
C GLN A 247 18.52 10.66 -24.81
N ALA A 248 17.27 11.07 -25.08
CA ALA A 248 16.92 11.83 -26.27
C ALA A 248 17.53 13.26 -26.32
N LYS A 249 18.05 13.77 -25.21
CA LYS A 249 18.78 15.05 -25.19
C LYS A 249 20.04 15.03 -26.06
N ALA A 250 20.64 13.87 -26.25
CA ALA A 250 21.80 13.69 -27.14
C ALA A 250 21.47 13.93 -28.62
N THR A 251 20.21 13.77 -29.04
CA THR A 251 19.75 14.00 -30.42
C THR A 251 18.54 14.93 -30.37
N PRO A 252 18.77 16.26 -30.40
CA PRO A 252 17.70 17.24 -30.24
C PRO A 252 16.56 17.05 -31.23
N LEU A 253 15.33 17.11 -30.72
CA LEU A 253 14.10 16.98 -31.51
C LEU A 253 13.82 18.21 -32.38
N CYS A 254 14.61 19.28 -32.24
CA CYS A 254 14.37 20.57 -32.84
C CYS A 254 15.64 21.11 -33.55
N ARG A 255 15.45 21.86 -34.61
CA ARG A 255 16.52 22.56 -35.30
C ARG A 255 16.35 24.05 -35.12
N ASN A 256 17.37 24.74 -34.60
CA ASN A 256 17.37 26.21 -34.42
C ASN A 256 16.10 26.70 -33.69
N GLY A 257 15.66 26.00 -32.65
CA GLY A 257 14.44 26.32 -31.89
C GLY A 257 13.13 26.04 -32.63
N GLN A 258 13.17 25.41 -33.82
CA GLN A 258 11.98 25.08 -34.60
C GLN A 258 11.64 23.58 -34.47
N PRO A 259 10.38 23.24 -34.17
CA PRO A 259 9.98 21.86 -33.99
C PRO A 259 10.02 21.06 -35.29
N THR A 260 10.74 19.96 -35.31
CA THR A 260 10.72 19.01 -36.42
C THR A 260 9.41 18.18 -36.40
N PRO A 261 9.08 17.44 -37.47
CA PRO A 261 7.97 16.50 -37.45
C PRO A 261 8.05 15.50 -36.26
N ARG A 262 9.25 15.07 -35.89
CA ARG A 262 9.52 14.20 -34.77
C ARG A 262 9.14 14.85 -33.42
N ALA A 263 9.46 16.13 -33.22
CA ALA A 263 9.05 16.90 -32.05
C ALA A 263 7.53 17.02 -31.92
N ARG A 264 6.83 17.22 -33.03
CA ARG A 264 5.35 17.27 -33.05
C ARG A 264 4.73 15.91 -32.74
N HIS A 265 5.33 14.83 -33.23
CA HIS A 265 4.89 13.47 -32.89
C HIS A 265 5.12 13.16 -31.40
N SER A 266 6.25 13.59 -30.82
CA SER A 266 6.49 13.43 -29.37
C SER A 266 5.47 14.20 -28.54
N GLN A 267 5.09 15.41 -28.95
CA GLN A 267 4.00 16.17 -28.32
C GLN A 267 2.66 15.43 -28.40
N THR A 268 2.36 14.79 -29.54
CA THR A 268 1.15 13.96 -29.67
C THR A 268 1.18 12.77 -28.70
N VAL A 269 2.33 12.10 -28.56
CA VAL A 269 2.50 11.00 -27.59
C VAL A 269 2.29 11.51 -26.17
N PHE A 270 2.89 12.67 -25.80
CA PHE A 270 2.69 13.30 -24.51
C PHE A 270 1.22 13.58 -24.22
N THR A 271 0.52 14.26 -25.15
CA THR A 271 -0.89 14.63 -24.94
C THR A 271 -1.78 13.39 -24.84
N ARG A 272 -1.69 12.49 -25.82
CA ARG A 272 -2.64 11.38 -25.95
C ARG A 272 -2.44 10.26 -24.93
N TYR A 273 -1.20 10.02 -24.49
CA TYR A 273 -0.90 8.90 -23.59
C TYR A 273 -0.62 9.38 -22.17
N TYR A 274 0.16 10.44 -21.98
CA TYR A 274 0.46 10.92 -20.65
C TYR A 274 -0.68 11.80 -20.10
N ILE A 275 -1.04 12.89 -20.78
CA ILE A 275 -2.03 13.85 -20.29
C ILE A 275 -3.42 13.23 -20.19
N GLU A 276 -3.87 12.50 -21.23
CA GLU A 276 -5.25 11.98 -21.28
C GLU A 276 -5.43 10.68 -20.49
N GLN A 277 -4.38 9.86 -20.29
CA GLN A 277 -4.53 8.53 -19.73
C GLN A 277 -3.79 8.29 -18.42
N ILE A 278 -2.59 8.87 -18.24
CA ILE A 278 -1.75 8.65 -17.05
C ILE A 278 -1.97 9.75 -16.00
N GLN A 279 -1.91 11.01 -16.41
CA GLN A 279 -2.02 12.16 -15.50
C GLN A 279 -3.32 12.17 -14.66
N PRO A 280 -4.51 11.81 -15.17
CA PRO A 280 -5.71 11.74 -14.36
C PRO A 280 -5.60 10.72 -13.20
N GLN A 281 -4.87 9.63 -13.42
CA GLN A 281 -4.62 8.64 -12.37
C GLN A 281 -3.69 9.18 -11.28
N LEU A 282 -2.69 10.00 -11.66
CA LEU A 282 -1.78 10.62 -10.70
C LEU A 282 -2.50 11.64 -9.81
N SER A 283 -3.40 12.45 -10.38
CA SER A 283 -4.14 13.47 -9.65
C SER A 283 -5.16 12.91 -8.66
N GLY A 284 -5.63 11.69 -8.88
CA GLY A 284 -6.56 10.98 -7.99
C GLY A 284 -5.89 10.25 -6.83
N LEU A 285 -4.55 10.25 -6.75
CA LEU A 285 -3.84 9.56 -5.68
C LEU A 285 -3.78 10.41 -4.41
N PRO A 286 -3.87 9.76 -3.22
CA PRO A 286 -3.84 10.48 -1.94
C PRO A 286 -2.48 11.08 -1.64
N HIS A 287 -2.49 12.13 -0.81
CA HIS A 287 -1.31 12.86 -0.37
C HIS A 287 -1.16 12.78 1.16
N PRO A 288 0.03 12.59 1.74
CA PRO A 288 0.23 12.45 3.18
C PRO A 288 -0.30 13.61 4.03
N GLU A 289 -0.34 14.81 3.48
CA GLU A 289 -0.76 16.02 4.22
C GLU A 289 -2.26 16.29 4.17
N ARG A 290 -3.05 15.45 3.49
CA ARG A 290 -4.50 15.67 3.31
C ARG A 290 -5.25 14.37 3.04
N GLY A 291 -6.55 14.42 3.32
CA GLY A 291 -7.43 13.28 3.12
C GLY A 291 -7.06 12.11 4.03
N TRP A 292 -7.42 10.92 3.62
CA TRP A 292 -7.30 9.74 4.47
C TRP A 292 -5.84 9.37 4.85
N LEU A 293 -4.81 9.78 4.09
CA LEU A 293 -3.42 9.55 4.52
C LEU A 293 -3.04 10.43 5.72
N ALA A 294 -3.53 11.66 5.78
CA ALA A 294 -3.35 12.50 6.97
C ALA A 294 -4.10 11.93 8.17
N ALA A 295 -5.34 11.44 7.96
CA ALA A 295 -6.10 10.75 9.01
C ALA A 295 -5.41 9.47 9.47
N LEU A 296 -4.79 8.71 8.56
CA LEU A 296 -4.00 7.53 8.89
C LEU A 296 -2.78 7.87 9.78
N ASP A 297 -2.05 8.91 9.44
CA ASP A 297 -0.90 9.38 10.23
C ASP A 297 -1.34 9.84 11.62
N GLN A 298 -2.46 10.56 11.69
CA GLN A 298 -3.09 10.98 12.95
C GLN A 298 -3.48 9.76 13.80
N LEU A 299 -4.14 8.75 13.21
CA LEU A 299 -4.52 7.52 13.91
C LEU A 299 -3.29 6.78 14.45
N VAL A 300 -2.29 6.55 13.59
CA VAL A 300 -1.05 5.87 13.98
C VAL A 300 -0.39 6.60 15.13
N THR A 301 -0.28 7.92 15.06
CA THR A 301 0.32 8.75 16.11
C THR A 301 -0.47 8.67 17.43
N ALA A 302 -1.79 8.77 17.37
CA ALA A 302 -2.66 8.74 18.54
C ALA A 302 -2.71 7.38 19.24
N VAL A 303 -2.48 6.30 18.48
CA VAL A 303 -2.51 4.92 19.00
C VAL A 303 -1.15 4.49 19.58
N MET A 304 -0.06 5.17 19.21
CA MET A 304 1.27 4.84 19.73
C MET A 304 1.29 4.84 21.27
N PRO A 305 1.88 3.82 21.90
CA PRO A 305 2.05 3.81 23.34
C PRO A 305 2.84 5.04 23.84
N PRO A 306 2.62 5.47 25.10
CA PRO A 306 3.43 6.51 25.73
C PRO A 306 4.93 6.18 25.62
N ALA A 307 5.77 7.21 25.59
CA ALA A 307 7.22 7.04 25.38
C ALA A 307 7.87 6.02 26.33
N ALA A 308 7.43 5.99 27.58
CA ALA A 308 7.92 5.04 28.60
C ALA A 308 7.52 3.57 28.35
N SER A 309 6.48 3.33 27.54
CA SER A 309 5.97 2.00 27.19
C SER A 309 6.25 1.61 25.76
N ARG A 310 7.05 2.40 25.03
CA ARG A 310 7.42 2.07 23.66
C ARG A 310 8.38 0.89 23.63
N THR A 311 8.00 -0.11 22.85
CA THR A 311 8.79 -1.32 22.62
C THR A 311 9.42 -1.29 21.25
N GLU A 312 10.31 -2.25 20.98
CA GLU A 312 10.89 -2.46 19.65
C GLU A 312 9.79 -2.70 18.58
N GLN A 313 8.71 -3.39 18.92
CA GLN A 313 7.59 -3.66 18.02
C GLN A 313 6.91 -2.37 17.56
N SER A 314 6.55 -1.47 18.49
CA SER A 314 5.93 -0.19 18.14
C SER A 314 6.87 0.74 17.37
N ALA A 315 8.16 0.71 17.69
CA ALA A 315 9.17 1.44 16.92
C ALA A 315 9.32 0.92 15.49
N ARG A 316 9.28 -0.39 15.29
CA ARG A 316 9.30 -1.02 13.94
C ARG A 316 8.09 -0.63 13.11
N LEU A 317 6.89 -0.62 13.70
CA LEU A 317 5.70 -0.17 12.99
C LEU A 317 5.85 1.27 12.53
N LEU A 318 6.26 2.16 13.44
CA LEU A 318 6.42 3.58 13.13
C LEU A 318 7.47 3.81 12.05
N ALA A 319 8.62 3.13 12.14
CA ALA A 319 9.67 3.20 11.13
C ALA A 319 9.16 2.72 9.76
N TRP A 320 8.42 1.60 9.73
CA TRP A 320 7.81 1.12 8.50
C TRP A 320 6.77 2.12 7.96
N HIS A 321 5.84 2.61 8.78
CA HIS A 321 4.86 3.63 8.39
C HIS A 321 5.54 4.85 7.74
N ASN A 322 6.59 5.36 8.39
CA ASN A 322 7.35 6.50 7.88
C ASN A 322 8.06 6.19 6.56
N SER A 323 8.57 4.98 6.38
CA SER A 323 9.21 4.55 5.13
C SER A 323 8.25 4.37 3.96
N VAL A 324 6.95 4.38 4.23
CA VAL A 324 5.91 4.15 3.22
C VAL A 324 5.10 5.41 2.94
N PHE A 325 4.41 5.95 3.96
CA PHE A 325 3.31 6.90 3.79
C PHE A 325 3.65 8.37 4.02
N THR A 326 4.86 8.68 4.46
CA THR A 326 5.24 10.06 4.77
C THR A 326 6.05 10.70 3.65
N ALA A 327 6.25 12.03 3.74
CA ALA A 327 7.11 12.78 2.82
C ALA A 327 8.62 12.66 3.15
N GLN A 328 9.01 11.77 4.07
CA GLN A 328 10.42 11.55 4.38
C GLN A 328 11.19 11.07 3.15
N ARG A 329 12.47 11.46 3.06
CA ARG A 329 13.36 11.03 1.99
C ARG A 329 13.37 9.49 1.92
N ASP A 330 13.35 8.93 0.71
CA ASP A 330 13.39 7.49 0.44
C ASP A 330 12.14 6.70 0.86
N SER A 331 11.05 7.36 1.28
CA SER A 331 9.76 6.69 1.44
C SER A 331 9.19 6.25 0.08
N GLU A 332 8.24 5.31 0.08
CA GLU A 332 7.56 4.90 -1.16
C GLU A 332 6.85 6.09 -1.83
N PHE A 333 6.21 6.94 -1.03
CA PHE A 333 5.59 8.18 -1.50
C PHE A 333 6.61 9.17 -2.08
N ALA A 334 7.75 9.40 -1.40
CA ALA A 334 8.76 10.34 -1.87
C ALA A 334 9.37 9.88 -3.20
N ARG A 335 9.65 8.57 -3.37
CA ARG A 335 10.14 8.00 -4.64
C ARG A 335 9.16 8.20 -5.79
N TRP A 336 7.86 8.04 -5.53
CA TRP A 336 6.81 8.31 -6.52
C TRP A 336 6.77 9.80 -6.90
N ARG A 337 6.80 10.72 -5.93
CA ARG A 337 6.86 12.16 -6.20
C ARG A 337 8.09 12.57 -7.01
N GLU A 338 9.24 12.04 -6.65
CA GLU A 338 10.49 12.27 -7.39
C GLU A 338 10.37 11.81 -8.85
N ALA A 339 9.76 10.66 -9.10
CA ALA A 339 9.54 10.17 -10.46
C ALA A 339 8.64 11.11 -11.28
N ILE A 340 7.58 11.65 -10.68
CA ILE A 340 6.71 12.66 -11.30
C ILE A 340 7.52 13.92 -11.65
N GLN A 341 8.28 14.41 -10.69
CA GLN A 341 9.06 15.64 -10.86
C GLN A 341 10.08 15.50 -12.00
N ARG A 342 10.90 14.45 -11.96
CA ARG A 342 11.92 14.20 -13.00
C ARG A 342 11.30 14.03 -14.38
N HIS A 343 10.23 13.27 -14.50
CA HIS A 343 9.50 13.11 -15.75
C HIS A 343 8.97 14.45 -16.28
N SER A 344 8.38 15.27 -15.42
CA SER A 344 7.84 16.58 -15.80
C SER A 344 8.94 17.57 -16.22
N GLU A 345 10.07 17.56 -15.51
CA GLU A 345 11.25 18.38 -15.84
C GLU A 345 11.86 17.97 -17.20
N ALA A 346 11.95 16.65 -17.46
CA ALA A 346 12.45 16.16 -18.74
C ALA A 346 11.56 16.58 -19.91
N TRP A 347 10.24 16.49 -19.79
CA TRP A 347 9.31 16.99 -20.80
C TRP A 347 9.38 18.49 -20.98
N ARG A 348 9.46 19.25 -19.88
CA ARG A 348 9.59 20.72 -19.92
C ARG A 348 10.80 21.12 -20.74
N TRP A 349 11.95 20.51 -20.49
CA TRP A 349 13.17 20.78 -21.24
C TRP A 349 12.99 20.57 -22.74
N HIS A 350 12.40 19.45 -23.18
CA HIS A 350 12.14 19.18 -24.60
C HIS A 350 11.20 20.20 -25.23
N PHE A 351 10.18 20.64 -24.52
CA PHE A 351 9.24 21.64 -25.02
C PHE A 351 9.84 23.05 -25.04
N GLU A 352 10.66 23.42 -24.07
CA GLU A 352 11.37 24.69 -24.03
C GLU A 352 12.33 24.84 -25.23
N VAL A 353 13.18 23.85 -25.45
CA VAL A 353 14.14 23.84 -26.57
C VAL A 353 13.43 23.89 -27.92
N CYS A 354 12.21 23.38 -28.02
CA CYS A 354 11.42 23.33 -29.24
C CYS A 354 10.42 24.50 -29.40
N GLY A 355 10.31 25.41 -28.44
CA GLY A 355 9.28 26.44 -28.46
C GLY A 355 7.85 25.92 -28.44
N LEU A 356 7.65 24.72 -27.85
CA LEU A 356 6.37 24.01 -27.78
C LEU A 356 5.65 24.18 -26.42
N LEU A 357 6.22 24.96 -25.50
CA LEU A 357 5.52 25.26 -24.25
C LEU A 357 4.21 26.00 -24.52
N PRO A 358 3.15 25.67 -23.74
CA PRO A 358 1.94 26.46 -23.77
C PRO A 358 2.29 27.94 -23.52
N LYS A 359 1.91 28.82 -24.41
CA LYS A 359 2.04 30.26 -24.16
C LYS A 359 1.04 30.62 -23.06
N PRO A 360 1.46 31.40 -22.04
CA PRO A 360 0.49 31.89 -21.07
C PRO A 360 -0.62 32.64 -21.83
N PRO A 361 -1.89 32.57 -21.37
CA PRO A 361 -2.93 33.39 -21.98
C PRO A 361 -2.44 34.84 -22.01
N ILE A 362 -2.44 35.45 -23.19
CA ILE A 362 -2.16 36.86 -23.31
C ILE A 362 -3.27 37.56 -22.53
N ASN A 363 -2.96 38.00 -21.30
CA ASN A 363 -3.82 38.97 -20.60
C ASN A 363 -3.77 40.25 -21.39
N GLY A 364 -4.46 40.24 -22.51
CA GLY A 364 -4.63 41.36 -23.39
C GLY A 364 -6.03 41.93 -23.27
N LEU A 365 -6.04 43.17 -22.88
CA LEU A 365 -7.14 44.12 -22.99
C LEU A 365 -8.15 44.09 -21.84
N ARG A 366 -7.75 44.74 -20.76
CA ARG A 366 -8.68 45.65 -20.12
C ARG A 366 -8.88 46.85 -21.07
N GLU A 367 -10.03 46.95 -21.69
CA GLU A 367 -10.69 48.17 -21.99
C GLU A 367 -11.93 48.33 -21.11
#